data_5cc1d33c76e26d2d5b82f835e42e7fd3
#
_entry.id   5cc1d33c76e26d2d5b82f835e42e7fd3
#
_cell.length_a   1.000
_cell.length_b   1.000
_cell.length_c   1.000
_cell.angle_alpha   90.00
_cell.angle_beta   90.00
_cell.angle_gamma   90.00
#
_symmetry.space_group_name_H-M   'P 1'
#
loop_
_entity.id
_entity.type
_entity.pdbx_description
1 polymer ?
#
loop_
_entity_poly.entity_id
_entity_poly.type
_entity_poly.pdbx_seq_one_letter_code
_entity_poly.pdbx_strand_id
1 'polypeptide(L)'
;MKKLFLVLAATVICGSMLMISCKKDNIQLYSGVPLVILDADVCSSTDDLFALEMLYRYEEQGRCRLLGVVVDREGEANARFADVMGTYFGRADVPLALVRNGVKDPRVWIDYAHVAATVDSNGQPMFARSIGDYSQLPDGWQLYRRLLAAQPDNSVSIVSTGFVTCLAQLLQSDPDSYSSLNGVELVRRKVKCIYVMGGVFGEAEEPDFNFAQSIEFSKVFFRLWPQEVDMVFSPMEVGQNVEYTPEQVIADVSWTDVHPIKQVYLQCNCNTGQRMWDAMVAIHAVEGDSQFSLSERGIVQLTDDAETIFTPSSIGNCRYQLPGDAAWAAAMLERIRTFNKMRVE
;
A
#
# COMPACT_ATOMS: atom_id res chain seq x y z
N MET A 1 84.72 -6.30 25.88
CA MET A 1 83.83 -6.78 24.80
C MET A 1 82.55 -7.23 25.45
N LYS A 2 81.54 -6.37 25.50
CA LYS A 2 80.19 -6.67 26.02
C LYS A 2 79.24 -6.36 24.90
N LYS A 3 78.56 -7.39 24.39
CA LYS A 3 77.50 -7.28 23.35
C LYS A 3 76.18 -6.90 24.01
N LEU A 4 75.64 -5.79 23.59
CA LEU A 4 74.34 -5.25 24.01
C LEU A 4 73.30 -5.88 23.12
N PHE A 5 72.35 -6.66 23.69
CA PHE A 5 71.14 -7.17 22.99
C PHE A 5 70.02 -6.17 23.13
N LEU A 6 69.60 -5.61 22.00
CA LEU A 6 68.42 -4.73 21.91
C LEU A 6 67.20 -5.63 21.69
N VAL A 7 66.25 -5.64 22.63
CA VAL A 7 64.96 -6.30 22.50
C VAL A 7 64.00 -5.30 21.97
N LEU A 8 63.53 -5.51 20.72
CA LEU A 8 62.43 -4.71 20.14
C LEU A 8 61.10 -5.35 20.59
N ALA A 9 60.34 -4.64 21.41
CA ALA A 9 58.97 -4.97 21.75
C ALA A 9 58.04 -4.50 20.61
N ALA A 10 57.49 -5.43 19.87
CA ALA A 10 56.45 -5.17 18.87
C ALA A 10 55.09 -5.10 19.57
N THR A 11 54.55 -3.88 19.69
CA THR A 11 53.17 -3.66 20.15
C THR A 11 52.21 -3.99 19.03
N VAL A 12 51.49 -5.10 19.17
CA VAL A 12 50.39 -5.48 18.25
C VAL A 12 49.19 -4.65 18.66
N ILE A 13 48.86 -3.64 17.88
CA ILE A 13 47.58 -2.91 17.96
C ILE A 13 46.56 -3.77 17.29
N CYS A 14 45.72 -4.46 18.08
CA CYS A 14 44.54 -5.18 17.60
C CYS A 14 43.46 -4.15 17.28
N GLY A 15 43.47 -3.67 16.04
CA GLY A 15 42.38 -2.87 15.50
C GLY A 15 41.17 -3.77 15.24
N SER A 16 40.13 -3.68 16.08
CA SER A 16 38.83 -4.25 15.83
C SER A 16 38.23 -3.51 14.65
N MET A 17 38.38 -4.07 13.45
CA MET A 17 37.57 -3.71 12.30
C MET A 17 36.13 -4.11 12.61
N LEU A 18 35.28 -3.15 12.92
CA LEU A 18 33.84 -3.30 12.82
C LEU A 18 33.52 -3.56 11.34
N MET A 19 33.29 -4.84 11.04
CA MET A 19 32.69 -5.22 9.77
C MET A 19 31.26 -4.74 9.79
N ILE A 20 31.03 -3.55 9.27
CA ILE A 20 29.70 -3.11 8.85
C ILE A 20 29.37 -3.99 7.66
N SER A 21 28.64 -5.07 7.93
CA SER A 21 27.98 -5.88 6.90
C SER A 21 26.92 -5.00 6.24
N CYS A 22 27.32 -4.26 5.21
CA CYS A 22 26.36 -3.81 4.21
C CYS A 22 25.75 -5.07 3.61
N LYS A 23 24.51 -5.42 4.03
CA LYS A 23 23.66 -6.28 3.22
C LYS A 23 23.63 -5.63 1.84
N LYS A 24 24.35 -6.17 0.87
CA LYS A 24 24.07 -5.93 -0.53
C LYS A 24 22.64 -6.40 -0.72
N ASP A 25 21.71 -5.47 -0.75
CA ASP A 25 20.38 -5.76 -1.21
C ASP A 25 20.52 -6.49 -2.54
N ASN A 26 19.91 -7.66 -2.63
CA ASN A 26 19.93 -8.50 -3.82
C ASN A 26 19.11 -7.82 -4.93
N ILE A 27 19.63 -6.72 -5.48
CA ILE A 27 19.06 -5.98 -6.61
C ILE A 27 18.78 -6.91 -7.81
N GLN A 28 19.47 -8.04 -7.89
CA GLN A 28 19.34 -9.01 -8.98
C GLN A 28 18.05 -9.86 -8.91
N LEU A 29 17.43 -10.04 -7.74
CA LEU A 29 16.22 -10.87 -7.59
C LEU A 29 14.95 -10.17 -8.10
N TYR A 30 14.94 -8.85 -8.20
CA TYR A 30 13.76 -8.06 -8.58
C TYR A 30 13.94 -7.30 -9.91
N SER A 31 14.91 -7.73 -10.73
CA SER A 31 15.08 -7.13 -12.06
C SER A 31 13.87 -7.45 -12.94
N GLY A 32 13.10 -6.43 -13.28
CA GLY A 32 11.98 -6.54 -14.20
C GLY A 32 10.59 -6.72 -13.57
N VAL A 33 10.49 -6.77 -12.22
CA VAL A 33 9.19 -6.80 -11.52
C VAL A 33 8.74 -5.41 -11.07
N PRO A 34 7.44 -5.15 -10.93
CA PRO A 34 6.94 -3.88 -10.42
C PRO A 34 7.49 -3.54 -9.03
N LEU A 35 7.94 -2.29 -8.85
CA LEU A 35 8.27 -1.72 -7.55
C LEU A 35 7.02 -0.98 -7.05
N VAL A 36 6.46 -1.41 -5.93
CA VAL A 36 5.14 -0.97 -5.47
C VAL A 36 5.22 -0.24 -4.14
N ILE A 37 4.52 0.88 -3.99
CA ILE A 37 4.19 1.49 -2.71
C ILE A 37 2.67 1.39 -2.54
N LEU A 38 2.20 0.83 -1.42
CA LEU A 38 0.79 0.82 -1.06
C LEU A 38 0.47 2.04 -0.19
N ASP A 39 -0.64 2.70 -0.50
CA ASP A 39 -1.25 3.77 0.28
C ASP A 39 -2.72 3.40 0.50
N ALA A 40 -3.13 3.19 1.77
CA ALA A 40 -4.41 2.60 2.11
C ALA A 40 -4.96 3.21 3.41
N ASP A 41 -6.28 3.41 3.47
CA ASP A 41 -6.97 3.88 4.68
C ASP A 41 -7.34 2.72 5.62
N VAL A 42 -6.34 1.89 5.91
CA VAL A 42 -6.43 0.68 6.73
C VAL A 42 -7.33 0.87 7.94
N CYS A 43 -8.21 -0.07 8.18
CA CYS A 43 -9.27 -0.07 9.20
C CYS A 43 -10.49 0.80 8.85
N SER A 44 -10.70 1.15 7.60
CA SER A 44 -11.91 1.82 7.11
C SER A 44 -12.91 0.84 6.50
N SER A 45 -12.43 -0.16 5.76
CA SER A 45 -13.20 -1.28 5.22
C SER A 45 -12.33 -2.53 5.15
N THR A 46 -12.93 -3.71 4.92
CA THR A 46 -12.14 -4.95 5.01
C THR A 46 -11.42 -5.33 3.71
N ASP A 47 -11.67 -4.68 2.59
CA ASP A 47 -10.97 -4.95 1.32
C ASP A 47 -9.52 -4.46 1.29
N ASP A 48 -9.17 -3.43 2.07
CA ASP A 48 -7.77 -3.06 2.35
C ASP A 48 -6.91 -4.27 2.76
N LEU A 49 -7.49 -5.16 3.58
CA LEU A 49 -6.80 -6.33 4.09
C LEU A 49 -6.39 -7.28 2.98
N PHE A 50 -7.25 -7.46 1.97
CA PHE A 50 -6.98 -8.35 0.84
C PHE A 50 -6.01 -7.71 -0.14
N ALA A 51 -6.07 -6.41 -0.37
CA ALA A 51 -5.07 -5.70 -1.17
C ALA A 51 -3.68 -5.82 -0.53
N LEU A 52 -3.58 -5.63 0.79
CA LEU A 52 -2.34 -5.74 1.55
C LEU A 52 -1.81 -7.19 1.55
N GLU A 53 -2.66 -8.19 1.85
CA GLU A 53 -2.30 -9.61 1.76
C GLU A 53 -1.78 -9.96 0.37
N MET A 54 -2.51 -9.56 -0.68
CA MET A 54 -2.11 -9.88 -2.06
C MET A 54 -0.75 -9.32 -2.41
N LEU A 55 -0.42 -8.09 -2.00
CA LEU A 55 0.89 -7.51 -2.24
C LEU A 55 2.00 -8.25 -1.50
N TYR A 56 1.78 -8.69 -0.25
CA TYR A 56 2.73 -9.54 0.46
C TYR A 56 2.93 -10.89 -0.25
N ARG A 57 1.84 -11.52 -0.72
CA ARG A 57 1.90 -12.79 -1.44
C ARG A 57 2.55 -12.68 -2.82
N TYR A 58 2.26 -11.59 -3.55
CA TYR A 58 2.95 -11.32 -4.81
C TYR A 58 4.45 -11.15 -4.62
N GLU A 59 4.86 -10.50 -3.54
CA GLU A 59 6.28 -10.34 -3.25
C GLU A 59 6.93 -11.66 -2.84
N GLU A 60 6.26 -12.48 -2.01
CA GLU A 60 6.70 -13.84 -1.66
C GLU A 60 6.93 -14.68 -2.92
N GLN A 61 6.08 -14.53 -3.93
CA GLN A 61 6.21 -15.20 -5.23
C GLN A 61 7.23 -14.53 -6.18
N GLY A 62 7.88 -13.45 -5.78
CA GLY A 62 8.81 -12.69 -6.62
C GLY A 62 8.15 -11.95 -7.79
N ARG A 63 6.85 -11.64 -7.71
CA ARG A 63 6.07 -10.98 -8.76
C ARG A 63 6.02 -9.46 -8.64
N CYS A 64 6.33 -8.93 -7.47
CA CYS A 64 6.56 -7.50 -7.25
C CYS A 64 7.59 -7.32 -6.13
N ARG A 65 7.99 -6.08 -5.88
CA ARG A 65 8.67 -5.65 -4.66
C ARG A 65 7.86 -4.58 -3.98
N LEU A 66 7.36 -4.86 -2.77
CA LEU A 66 6.65 -3.89 -1.94
C LEU A 66 7.69 -3.03 -1.19
N LEU A 67 7.80 -1.77 -1.59
CA LEU A 67 8.79 -0.83 -1.06
C LEU A 67 8.39 -0.26 0.30
N GLY A 68 7.09 -0.13 0.55
CA GLY A 68 6.54 0.42 1.79
C GLY A 68 5.03 0.45 1.78
N VAL A 69 4.46 0.62 2.97
CA VAL A 69 3.03 0.78 3.21
C VAL A 69 2.80 2.12 3.91
N VAL A 70 1.91 2.93 3.37
CA VAL A 70 1.45 4.19 3.95
C VAL A 70 0.02 3.98 4.45
N VAL A 71 -0.20 4.23 5.74
CA VAL A 71 -1.54 4.19 6.35
C VAL A 71 -2.14 5.58 6.29
N ASP A 72 -3.11 5.78 5.42
CA ASP A 72 -3.71 7.09 5.11
C ASP A 72 -5.00 7.37 5.92
N ARG A 73 -5.20 6.68 7.01
CA ARG A 73 -6.17 6.99 8.05
C ARG A 73 -5.45 7.27 9.36
N GLU A 74 -5.67 8.48 9.95
CA GLU A 74 -5.03 8.87 11.21
C GLU A 74 -5.35 7.89 12.35
N GLY A 75 -4.36 7.62 13.18
CA GLY A 75 -4.47 6.83 14.39
C GLY A 75 -3.45 5.69 14.47
N GLU A 76 -2.71 5.64 15.57
CA GLU A 76 -1.69 4.60 15.80
C GLU A 76 -2.28 3.18 15.80
N ALA A 77 -3.57 3.04 16.13
CA ALA A 77 -4.25 1.75 16.11
C ALA A 77 -4.36 1.17 14.69
N ASN A 78 -4.53 2.03 13.68
CA ASN A 78 -4.58 1.63 12.28
C ASN A 78 -3.19 1.18 11.80
N ALA A 79 -2.15 1.94 12.12
CA ALA A 79 -0.77 1.55 11.84
C ALA A 79 -0.38 0.25 12.57
N ARG A 80 -0.88 0.05 13.80
CA ARG A 80 -0.68 -1.20 14.56
C ARG A 80 -1.27 -2.39 13.83
N PHE A 81 -2.45 -2.25 13.24
CA PHE A 81 -3.04 -3.34 12.47
C PHE A 81 -2.25 -3.64 11.19
N ALA A 82 -1.77 -2.62 10.49
CA ALA A 82 -0.88 -2.78 9.34
C ALA A 82 0.44 -3.50 9.71
N ASP A 83 1.03 -3.19 10.88
CA ASP A 83 2.21 -3.90 11.42
C ASP A 83 1.90 -5.36 11.75
N VAL A 84 0.72 -5.64 12.34
CA VAL A 84 0.25 -7.03 12.56
C VAL A 84 0.21 -7.79 11.23
N MET A 85 -0.36 -7.20 10.18
CA MET A 85 -0.42 -7.83 8.86
C MET A 85 1.00 -8.08 8.33
N GLY A 86 1.87 -7.07 8.31
CA GLY A 86 3.24 -7.24 7.85
C GLY A 86 4.02 -8.30 8.62
N THR A 87 3.90 -8.30 9.94
CA THR A 87 4.57 -9.29 10.80
C THR A 87 4.02 -10.70 10.58
N TYR A 88 2.70 -10.84 10.45
CA TYR A 88 2.05 -12.12 10.20
C TYR A 88 2.49 -12.75 8.88
N PHE A 89 2.59 -11.95 7.82
CA PHE A 89 3.06 -12.42 6.51
C PHE A 89 4.60 -12.47 6.37
N GLY A 90 5.35 -12.36 7.48
CA GLY A 90 6.81 -12.42 7.46
C GLY A 90 7.49 -11.22 6.80
N ARG A 91 6.78 -10.09 6.71
CA ARG A 91 7.22 -8.86 6.03
C ARG A 91 7.31 -7.66 6.99
N ALA A 92 7.76 -7.92 8.21
CA ALA A 92 8.08 -6.88 9.19
C ALA A 92 9.21 -5.93 8.74
N ASP A 93 9.92 -6.27 7.68
CA ASP A 93 10.97 -5.45 7.07
C ASP A 93 10.44 -4.38 6.12
N VAL A 94 9.17 -4.46 5.68
CA VAL A 94 8.54 -3.46 4.82
C VAL A 94 8.30 -2.18 5.63
N PRO A 95 8.86 -1.03 5.21
CA PRO A 95 8.67 0.22 5.91
C PRO A 95 7.21 0.64 6.02
N LEU A 96 6.81 1.10 7.20
CA LEU A 96 5.46 1.60 7.48
C LEU A 96 5.52 3.10 7.80
N ALA A 97 4.50 3.84 7.37
CA ALA A 97 4.26 5.24 7.73
C ALA A 97 2.79 5.47 8.07
N LEU A 98 2.52 6.55 8.78
CA LEU A 98 1.18 6.94 9.19
C LEU A 98 0.91 8.38 8.76
N VAL A 99 -0.27 8.64 8.21
CA VAL A 99 -0.71 10.00 7.92
C VAL A 99 -0.82 10.83 9.20
N ARG A 100 -0.43 12.09 9.12
CA ARG A 100 -0.70 13.10 10.13
C ARG A 100 -1.28 14.34 9.47
N ASN A 101 -2.13 15.04 10.22
CA ASN A 101 -2.88 16.18 9.70
C ASN A 101 -3.71 15.85 8.46
N GLY A 102 -4.27 14.64 8.44
CA GLY A 102 -5.14 14.14 7.40
C GLY A 102 -6.61 14.45 7.64
N VAL A 103 -7.48 13.60 7.09
CA VAL A 103 -8.93 13.69 7.25
C VAL A 103 -9.29 13.52 8.72
N LYS A 104 -10.10 14.43 9.24
CA LYS A 104 -10.61 14.37 10.62
C LYS A 104 -11.91 13.59 10.68
N ASP A 105 -11.97 12.61 11.58
CA ASP A 105 -13.16 11.78 11.84
C ASP A 105 -13.83 11.25 10.55
N PRO A 106 -13.06 10.56 9.66
CA PRO A 106 -13.63 10.04 8.43
C PRO A 106 -14.74 9.03 8.74
N ARG A 107 -15.76 8.98 7.91
CA ARG A 107 -16.71 7.85 7.92
C ARG A 107 -15.95 6.57 7.63
N VAL A 108 -16.28 5.50 8.33
CA VAL A 108 -15.72 4.16 8.10
C VAL A 108 -16.85 3.14 8.00
N TRP A 109 -16.63 2.09 7.22
CA TRP A 109 -17.61 1.02 7.05
C TRP A 109 -17.50 -0.01 8.18
N ILE A 110 -16.28 -0.45 8.47
CA ILE A 110 -15.97 -1.42 9.52
C ILE A 110 -14.64 -1.03 10.16
N ASP A 111 -14.68 -0.54 11.41
CA ASP A 111 -13.47 -0.29 12.18
C ASP A 111 -13.00 -1.59 12.86
N TYR A 112 -11.87 -2.10 12.42
CA TYR A 112 -11.26 -3.30 12.96
C TYR A 112 -9.91 -3.07 13.67
N ALA A 113 -9.51 -1.82 13.90
CA ALA A 113 -8.21 -1.49 14.47
C ALA A 113 -7.98 -2.16 15.85
N HIS A 114 -9.05 -2.37 16.63
CA HIS A 114 -9.00 -3.02 17.92
C HIS A 114 -8.55 -4.49 17.86
N VAL A 115 -8.76 -5.17 16.73
CA VAL A 115 -8.40 -6.58 16.54
C VAL A 115 -6.89 -6.82 16.69
N ALA A 116 -6.07 -5.81 16.37
CA ALA A 116 -4.62 -5.86 16.60
C ALA A 116 -4.22 -6.07 18.08
N ALA A 117 -5.13 -5.81 19.01
CA ALA A 117 -4.92 -5.99 20.46
C ALA A 117 -5.58 -7.28 21.02
N THR A 118 -6.08 -8.17 20.16
CA THR A 118 -6.68 -9.43 20.58
C THR A 118 -5.69 -10.27 21.38
N VAL A 119 -6.18 -10.87 22.46
CA VAL A 119 -5.43 -11.80 23.29
C VAL A 119 -5.98 -13.22 23.17
N ASP A 120 -5.12 -14.19 23.38
CA ASP A 120 -5.49 -15.61 23.43
C ASP A 120 -6.20 -15.96 24.76
N SER A 121 -6.56 -17.24 24.93
CA SER A 121 -7.20 -17.75 26.14
C SER A 121 -6.34 -17.64 27.42
N ASN A 122 -5.05 -17.40 27.29
CA ASN A 122 -4.10 -17.21 28.39
C ASN A 122 -3.82 -15.72 28.65
N GLY A 123 -4.48 -14.80 27.94
CA GLY A 123 -4.28 -13.36 28.03
C GLY A 123 -2.99 -12.86 27.35
N GLN A 124 -2.38 -13.67 26.48
CA GLN A 124 -1.21 -13.25 25.71
C GLN A 124 -1.63 -12.62 24.37
N PRO A 125 -0.89 -11.65 23.84
CA PRO A 125 -1.18 -11.09 22.51
C PRO A 125 -1.28 -12.20 21.46
N MET A 126 -2.39 -12.23 20.72
CA MET A 126 -2.61 -13.20 19.65
C MET A 126 -1.70 -12.95 18.46
N PHE A 127 -1.35 -11.69 18.21
CA PHE A 127 -0.54 -11.27 17.06
C PHE A 127 0.79 -10.69 17.50
N ALA A 128 1.87 -11.13 16.87
CA ALA A 128 3.17 -10.49 16.98
C ALA A 128 3.16 -9.13 16.26
N ARG A 129 4.02 -8.24 16.71
CA ARG A 129 4.23 -6.90 16.15
C ARG A 129 5.73 -6.60 16.11
N SER A 130 6.15 -5.87 15.09
CA SER A 130 7.55 -5.49 14.92
C SER A 130 7.88 -4.10 15.50
N ILE A 131 6.87 -3.23 15.64
CA ILE A 131 7.02 -1.83 16.03
C ILE A 131 6.62 -1.66 17.49
N GLY A 132 7.56 -1.11 18.29
CA GLY A 132 7.33 -0.87 19.72
C GLY A 132 6.63 0.45 20.03
N ASP A 133 6.86 1.48 19.20
CA ASP A 133 6.32 2.83 19.39
C ASP A 133 5.88 3.43 18.05
N TYR A 134 4.57 3.44 17.81
CA TYR A 134 3.96 3.93 16.57
C TYR A 134 3.99 5.45 16.46
N SER A 135 4.19 6.18 17.56
CA SER A 135 4.35 7.64 17.53
C SER A 135 5.62 8.07 16.76
N GLN A 136 6.60 7.18 16.65
CA GLN A 136 7.86 7.40 15.94
C GLN A 136 7.79 7.07 14.45
N LEU A 137 6.66 6.58 13.94
CA LEU A 137 6.51 6.37 12.51
C LEU A 137 6.69 7.68 11.76
N PRO A 138 7.35 7.67 10.61
CA PRO A 138 7.42 8.84 9.74
C PRO A 138 6.03 9.21 9.22
N ASP A 139 5.86 10.47 8.83
CA ASP A 139 4.68 10.88 8.07
C ASP A 139 4.65 10.18 6.72
N GLY A 140 3.45 9.90 6.19
CA GLY A 140 3.28 9.18 4.92
C GLY A 140 4.05 9.83 3.78
N TRP A 141 3.94 11.16 3.62
CA TRP A 141 4.66 11.89 2.57
C TRP A 141 6.19 11.83 2.71
N GLN A 142 6.72 11.74 3.94
CA GLN A 142 8.16 11.59 4.19
C GLN A 142 8.66 10.21 3.77
N LEU A 143 7.86 9.17 4.06
CA LEU A 143 8.17 7.82 3.59
C LEU A 143 8.18 7.76 2.06
N TYR A 144 7.19 8.34 1.40
CA TYR A 144 7.16 8.46 -0.06
C TYR A 144 8.44 9.09 -0.60
N ARG A 145 8.85 10.24 -0.07
CA ARG A 145 10.07 10.93 -0.53
C ARG A 145 11.31 10.05 -0.40
N ARG A 146 11.47 9.39 0.76
CA ARG A 146 12.58 8.48 1.02
C ARG A 146 12.60 7.31 0.03
N LEU A 147 11.46 6.66 -0.16
CA LEU A 147 11.35 5.50 -1.04
C LEU A 147 11.57 5.88 -2.50
N LEU A 148 10.90 6.92 -2.99
CA LEU A 148 11.02 7.38 -4.37
C LEU A 148 12.43 7.80 -4.71
N ALA A 149 13.08 8.59 -3.84
CA ALA A 149 14.44 9.07 -4.07
C ALA A 149 15.45 7.92 -4.28
N ALA A 150 15.23 6.79 -3.61
CA ALA A 150 16.10 5.62 -3.65
C ALA A 150 15.92 4.74 -4.92
N GLN A 151 14.84 4.94 -5.70
CA GLN A 151 14.56 4.09 -6.86
C GLN A 151 15.07 4.69 -8.17
N PRO A 152 15.23 3.87 -9.21
CA PRO A 152 15.48 4.34 -10.57
C PRO A 152 14.36 5.29 -11.06
N ASP A 153 14.66 6.11 -12.05
CA ASP A 153 13.67 6.98 -12.67
C ASP A 153 12.59 6.15 -13.39
N ASN A 154 11.34 6.61 -13.36
CA ASN A 154 10.18 5.98 -14.02
C ASN A 154 10.02 4.49 -13.70
N SER A 155 10.14 4.11 -12.42
CA SER A 155 10.16 2.70 -12.03
C SER A 155 9.12 2.31 -10.97
N VAL A 156 8.60 3.28 -10.20
CA VAL A 156 7.72 2.99 -9.07
C VAL A 156 6.25 3.07 -9.49
N SER A 157 5.49 2.03 -9.17
CA SER A 157 4.03 2.03 -9.22
C SER A 157 3.48 2.36 -7.83
N ILE A 158 2.52 3.27 -7.76
CA ILE A 158 1.78 3.55 -6.53
C ILE A 158 0.43 2.83 -6.63
N VAL A 159 0.06 2.12 -5.57
CA VAL A 159 -1.27 1.53 -5.36
C VAL A 159 -1.93 2.37 -4.26
N SER A 160 -2.92 3.17 -4.63
CA SER A 160 -3.66 4.04 -3.72
C SER A 160 -5.08 3.52 -3.58
N THR A 161 -5.42 3.04 -2.41
CA THR A 161 -6.71 2.39 -2.12
C THR A 161 -7.55 3.15 -1.10
N GLY A 162 -6.97 4.18 -0.47
CA GLY A 162 -7.63 5.01 0.52
C GLY A 162 -7.73 6.48 0.12
N PHE A 163 -7.66 7.35 1.12
CA PHE A 163 -7.63 8.80 0.93
C PHE A 163 -6.33 9.20 0.22
N VAL A 164 -6.38 10.24 -0.58
CA VAL A 164 -5.18 10.74 -1.29
C VAL A 164 -4.41 11.79 -0.48
N THR A 165 -4.55 11.79 0.84
CA THR A 165 -3.97 12.79 1.74
C THR A 165 -2.46 12.80 1.69
N CYS A 166 -1.84 11.63 1.89
CA CYS A 166 -0.37 11.50 1.88
C CYS A 166 0.23 11.84 0.51
N LEU A 167 -0.49 11.54 -0.57
CA LEU A 167 -0.12 11.92 -1.93
C LEU A 167 -0.21 13.43 -2.15
N ALA A 168 -1.27 14.08 -1.67
CA ALA A 168 -1.41 15.53 -1.73
C ALA A 168 -0.30 16.23 -0.92
N GLN A 169 0.01 15.74 0.27
CA GLN A 169 1.11 16.24 1.10
C GLN A 169 2.47 16.02 0.43
N LEU A 170 2.69 14.86 -0.21
CA LEU A 170 3.88 14.59 -1.02
C LEU A 170 4.04 15.62 -2.14
N LEU A 171 2.98 15.85 -2.93
CA LEU A 171 3.00 16.79 -4.05
C LEU A 171 3.31 18.23 -3.62
N GLN A 172 2.91 18.62 -2.41
CA GLN A 172 3.17 19.94 -1.83
C GLN A 172 4.53 20.04 -1.11
N SER A 173 5.26 18.93 -0.98
CA SER A 173 6.50 18.89 -0.19
C SER A 173 7.66 19.62 -0.86
N ASP A 174 8.44 20.31 -0.06
CA ASP A 174 9.70 20.96 -0.45
C ASP A 174 10.84 19.93 -0.59
N PRO A 175 11.96 20.32 -1.23
CA PRO A 175 13.22 19.57 -1.19
C PRO A 175 13.67 19.27 0.25
N ASP A 176 14.26 18.08 0.45
CA ASP A 176 14.73 17.61 1.75
C ASP A 176 16.07 16.85 1.67
N SER A 177 16.46 16.19 2.75
CA SER A 177 17.69 15.38 2.80
C SER A 177 17.68 14.16 1.89
N TYR A 178 16.52 13.67 1.47
CA TYR A 178 16.40 12.54 0.56
C TYR A 178 16.48 12.96 -0.91
N SER A 179 15.95 14.14 -1.26
CA SER A 179 15.93 14.63 -2.63
C SER A 179 15.92 16.16 -2.70
N SER A 180 16.74 16.70 -3.60
CA SER A 180 16.71 18.12 -3.96
C SER A 180 15.53 18.53 -4.84
N LEU A 181 14.68 17.59 -5.25
CA LEU A 181 13.47 17.83 -6.02
C LEU A 181 12.30 18.13 -5.06
N ASN A 182 11.43 19.05 -5.42
CA ASN A 182 10.13 19.19 -4.76
C ASN A 182 9.26 17.95 -5.06
N GLY A 183 8.09 17.84 -4.38
CA GLY A 183 7.25 16.65 -4.47
C GLY A 183 6.76 16.36 -5.89
N VAL A 184 6.31 17.38 -6.62
CA VAL A 184 5.83 17.22 -8.01
C VAL A 184 6.96 16.73 -8.93
N GLU A 185 8.14 17.31 -8.83
CA GLU A 185 9.30 16.92 -9.64
C GLU A 185 9.79 15.51 -9.29
N LEU A 186 9.72 15.14 -7.99
CA LEU A 186 10.10 13.80 -7.53
C LEU A 186 9.13 12.75 -8.08
N VAL A 187 7.81 12.98 -7.98
CA VAL A 187 6.78 12.11 -8.56
C VAL A 187 6.97 11.99 -10.07
N ARG A 188 7.08 13.12 -10.77
CA ARG A 188 7.31 13.14 -12.24
C ARG A 188 8.51 12.29 -12.65
N ARG A 189 9.58 12.32 -11.88
CA ARG A 189 10.82 11.60 -12.21
C ARG A 189 10.76 10.12 -11.88
N LYS A 190 10.16 9.76 -10.74
CA LYS A 190 10.32 8.43 -10.15
C LYS A 190 9.13 7.50 -10.38
N VAL A 191 7.93 8.07 -10.43
CA VAL A 191 6.71 7.29 -10.56
C VAL A 191 6.47 6.94 -12.02
N LYS A 192 6.20 5.66 -12.27
CA LYS A 192 5.85 5.12 -13.59
C LYS A 192 4.34 5.24 -13.83
N CYS A 193 3.55 4.89 -12.83
CA CYS A 193 2.09 4.91 -12.90
C CYS A 193 1.52 4.95 -11.48
N ILE A 194 0.38 5.59 -11.30
CA ILE A 194 -0.44 5.40 -10.12
C ILE A 194 -1.71 4.64 -10.49
N TYR A 195 -2.04 3.65 -9.68
CA TYR A 195 -3.28 2.89 -9.73
C TYR A 195 -4.12 3.32 -8.54
N VAL A 196 -5.30 3.88 -8.79
CA VAL A 196 -6.13 4.54 -7.77
C VAL A 196 -7.46 3.82 -7.65
N MET A 197 -7.79 3.31 -6.46
CA MET A 197 -9.17 2.97 -6.15
C MET A 197 -9.91 4.29 -5.93
N GLY A 198 -10.75 4.64 -6.88
CA GLY A 198 -11.51 5.88 -6.81
C GLY A 198 -12.10 6.30 -8.14
N GLY A 199 -13.04 7.21 -8.02
CA GLY A 199 -13.81 7.73 -9.14
C GLY A 199 -15.07 6.93 -9.45
N VAL A 200 -15.99 7.64 -10.09
CA VAL A 200 -17.24 7.11 -10.62
C VAL A 200 -17.35 7.63 -12.05
N PHE A 201 -17.38 6.73 -13.02
CA PHE A 201 -17.43 7.10 -14.45
C PHE A 201 -18.71 6.58 -15.15
N GLY A 202 -19.54 5.81 -14.43
CA GLY A 202 -20.87 5.40 -14.80
C GLY A 202 -21.96 6.22 -14.10
N GLU A 203 -23.17 5.67 -14.07
CA GLU A 203 -24.26 6.24 -13.28
C GLU A 203 -24.13 5.82 -11.81
N ALA A 204 -24.09 6.78 -10.90
CA ALA A 204 -24.10 6.56 -9.44
C ALA A 204 -24.89 7.68 -8.75
N GLU A 205 -25.42 7.34 -7.57
CA GLU A 205 -26.18 8.30 -6.75
C GLU A 205 -25.25 9.20 -5.91
N GLU A 206 -24.03 8.71 -5.59
CA GLU A 206 -23.07 9.42 -4.75
C GLU A 206 -21.71 9.48 -5.42
N PRO A 207 -20.89 10.50 -5.15
CA PRO A 207 -19.52 10.56 -5.60
C PRO A 207 -18.66 9.48 -4.93
N ASP A 208 -17.44 9.31 -5.43
CA ASP A 208 -16.47 8.38 -4.86
C ASP A 208 -16.20 8.69 -3.39
N PHE A 209 -16.19 7.63 -2.56
CA PHE A 209 -16.03 7.74 -1.11
C PHE A 209 -14.68 8.34 -0.73
N ASN A 210 -13.59 7.85 -1.32
CA ASN A 210 -12.23 8.27 -0.94
C ASN A 210 -11.99 9.74 -1.27
N PHE A 211 -12.40 10.18 -2.46
CA PHE A 211 -12.26 11.58 -2.86
C PHE A 211 -13.18 12.50 -2.08
N ALA A 212 -14.41 12.06 -1.77
CA ALA A 212 -15.36 12.86 -1.01
C ALA A 212 -14.92 13.04 0.46
N GLN A 213 -14.43 11.99 1.11
CA GLN A 213 -13.93 12.08 2.49
C GLN A 213 -12.68 12.95 2.60
N SER A 214 -11.84 12.97 1.57
CA SER A 214 -10.59 13.73 1.54
C SER A 214 -10.62 14.92 0.57
N ILE A 215 -11.77 15.54 0.35
CA ILE A 215 -12.03 16.50 -0.75
C ILE A 215 -10.97 17.59 -0.89
N GLU A 216 -10.53 18.20 0.21
CA GLU A 216 -9.51 19.26 0.16
C GLU A 216 -8.14 18.73 -0.30
N PHE A 217 -7.79 17.50 0.09
CA PHE A 217 -6.58 16.83 -0.38
C PHE A 217 -6.75 16.31 -1.80
N SER A 218 -7.93 15.80 -2.13
CA SER A 218 -8.27 15.34 -3.48
C SER A 218 -8.13 16.45 -4.52
N LYS A 219 -8.63 17.65 -4.22
CA LYS A 219 -8.43 18.84 -5.07
C LYS A 219 -6.96 19.17 -5.28
N VAL A 220 -6.14 19.04 -4.24
CA VAL A 220 -4.69 19.27 -4.35
C VAL A 220 -4.04 18.19 -5.21
N PHE A 221 -4.40 16.92 -4.97
CA PHE A 221 -3.90 15.77 -5.71
C PHE A 221 -4.17 15.93 -7.22
N PHE A 222 -5.42 16.12 -7.62
CA PHE A 222 -5.78 16.27 -9.03
C PHE A 222 -5.15 17.49 -9.69
N ARG A 223 -5.02 18.61 -8.95
CA ARG A 223 -4.40 19.83 -9.49
C ARG A 223 -2.90 19.72 -9.70
N LEU A 224 -2.18 19.01 -8.81
CA LEU A 224 -0.72 19.00 -8.80
C LEU A 224 -0.11 17.73 -9.42
N TRP A 225 -0.93 16.70 -9.72
CA TRP A 225 -0.40 15.47 -10.32
C TRP A 225 0.23 15.77 -11.67
N PRO A 226 1.50 15.37 -11.92
CA PRO A 226 2.18 15.66 -13.17
C PRO A 226 1.57 14.88 -14.34
N GLN A 227 1.28 15.58 -15.42
CA GLN A 227 0.66 15.00 -16.62
C GLN A 227 1.55 13.96 -17.35
N GLU A 228 2.84 13.93 -17.04
CA GLU A 228 3.78 12.96 -17.58
C GLU A 228 3.70 11.59 -16.91
N VAL A 229 2.96 11.49 -15.79
CA VAL A 229 2.80 10.25 -15.03
C VAL A 229 1.39 9.71 -15.23
N ASP A 230 1.30 8.51 -15.78
CA ASP A 230 0.02 7.85 -16.05
C ASP A 230 -0.76 7.57 -14.76
N MET A 231 -2.09 7.71 -14.85
CA MET A 231 -3.05 7.38 -13.81
C MET A 231 -4.04 6.35 -14.35
N VAL A 232 -4.22 5.27 -13.59
CA VAL A 232 -5.24 4.26 -13.88
C VAL A 232 -6.20 4.17 -12.71
N PHE A 233 -7.44 4.54 -12.96
CA PHE A 233 -8.50 4.47 -11.95
C PHE A 233 -9.16 3.09 -11.96
N SER A 234 -9.40 2.54 -10.77
CA SER A 234 -10.31 1.42 -10.53
C SER A 234 -11.57 2.00 -9.88
N PRO A 235 -12.58 2.36 -10.67
CA PRO A 235 -13.76 3.02 -10.15
C PRO A 235 -14.66 2.06 -9.38
N MET A 236 -15.60 2.62 -8.64
CA MET A 236 -16.54 1.89 -7.80
C MET A 236 -17.24 0.76 -8.57
N GLU A 237 -17.57 0.98 -9.84
CA GLU A 237 -18.31 0.04 -10.69
C GLU A 237 -17.59 -1.29 -10.96
N VAL A 238 -16.26 -1.30 -10.80
CA VAL A 238 -15.42 -2.49 -11.08
C VAL A 238 -15.44 -3.46 -9.90
N GLY A 239 -14.99 -3.02 -8.73
CA GLY A 239 -14.88 -3.88 -7.55
C GLY A 239 -16.21 -4.29 -6.95
N GLN A 240 -17.28 -3.51 -7.17
CA GLN A 240 -18.60 -3.81 -6.60
C GLN A 240 -19.22 -5.15 -7.09
N ASN A 241 -18.77 -5.68 -8.23
CA ASN A 241 -19.23 -6.96 -8.77
C ASN A 241 -18.40 -8.15 -8.25
N VAL A 242 -17.35 -7.92 -7.49
CA VAL A 242 -16.47 -8.93 -6.91
C VAL A 242 -16.74 -8.98 -5.41
N GLU A 243 -17.58 -9.91 -4.98
CA GLU A 243 -18.03 -9.99 -3.58
C GLU A 243 -17.45 -11.22 -2.89
N TYR A 244 -16.78 -11.02 -1.75
CA TYR A 244 -16.24 -12.06 -0.88
C TYR A 244 -17.06 -12.13 0.40
N THR A 245 -17.82 -13.22 0.56
CA THR A 245 -18.72 -13.32 1.73
C THR A 245 -17.98 -13.72 3.00
N PRO A 246 -18.51 -13.36 4.19
CA PRO A 246 -17.90 -13.72 5.47
C PRO A 246 -17.69 -15.23 5.63
N GLU A 247 -18.66 -16.03 5.19
CA GLU A 247 -18.59 -17.50 5.24
C GLU A 247 -17.45 -18.04 4.37
N GLN A 248 -17.25 -17.46 3.19
CA GLN A 248 -16.15 -17.83 2.31
C GLN A 248 -14.80 -17.45 2.91
N VAL A 249 -14.65 -16.23 3.47
CA VAL A 249 -13.42 -15.79 4.12
C VAL A 249 -13.05 -16.74 5.27
N ILE A 250 -13.99 -17.02 6.16
CA ILE A 250 -13.75 -17.91 7.31
C ILE A 250 -13.41 -19.35 6.85
N ALA A 251 -14.11 -19.85 5.83
CA ALA A 251 -13.86 -21.19 5.30
C ALA A 251 -12.50 -21.31 4.61
N ASP A 252 -12.10 -20.29 3.84
CA ASP A 252 -10.82 -20.29 3.12
C ASP A 252 -9.62 -20.24 4.08
N VAL A 253 -9.78 -19.68 5.29
CA VAL A 253 -8.77 -19.64 6.36
C VAL A 253 -9.06 -20.63 7.49
N SER A 254 -9.72 -21.77 7.18
CA SER A 254 -10.05 -22.80 8.17
C SER A 254 -8.84 -23.53 8.77
N TRP A 255 -7.66 -23.40 8.17
CA TRP A 255 -6.43 -24.07 8.57
C TRP A 255 -5.77 -23.44 9.82
N THR A 256 -6.18 -22.26 10.27
CA THR A 256 -5.70 -21.62 11.50
C THR A 256 -6.78 -20.74 12.14
N ASP A 257 -6.69 -20.57 13.47
CA ASP A 257 -7.49 -19.58 14.19
C ASP A 257 -6.73 -18.27 14.41
N VAL A 258 -5.42 -18.26 14.18
CA VAL A 258 -4.56 -17.08 14.34
C VAL A 258 -4.28 -16.50 12.97
N HIS A 259 -5.30 -15.93 12.31
CA HIS A 259 -5.16 -15.19 11.07
C HIS A 259 -5.77 -13.80 11.21
N PRO A 260 -5.04 -12.71 10.95
CA PRO A 260 -5.56 -11.35 11.19
C PRO A 260 -6.89 -11.10 10.49
N ILE A 261 -7.00 -11.43 9.20
CA ILE A 261 -8.23 -11.27 8.43
C ILE A 261 -9.37 -12.10 9.03
N LYS A 262 -9.16 -13.39 9.32
CA LYS A 262 -10.17 -14.22 9.94
C LYS A 262 -10.68 -13.64 11.27
N GLN A 263 -9.76 -13.12 12.09
CA GLN A 263 -10.13 -12.51 13.36
C GLN A 263 -10.93 -11.23 13.20
N VAL A 264 -10.69 -10.44 12.16
CA VAL A 264 -11.55 -9.30 11.81
C VAL A 264 -12.97 -9.78 11.53
N TYR A 265 -13.14 -10.81 10.71
CA TYR A 265 -14.46 -11.35 10.37
C TYR A 265 -15.16 -12.03 11.55
N LEU A 266 -14.44 -12.53 12.54
CA LEU A 266 -15.00 -13.13 13.74
C LEU A 266 -15.37 -12.10 14.83
N GLN A 267 -14.66 -10.96 14.90
CA GLN A 267 -14.80 -9.99 15.99
C GLN A 267 -15.56 -8.73 15.60
N CYS A 268 -15.59 -8.39 14.30
CA CYS A 268 -16.31 -7.24 13.80
C CYS A 268 -17.64 -7.65 13.16
N ASN A 269 -18.57 -6.71 13.04
CA ASN A 269 -19.89 -6.96 12.44
C ASN A 269 -19.82 -7.09 10.90
N CYS A 270 -18.95 -7.98 10.39
CA CYS A 270 -18.84 -8.29 8.96
C CYS A 270 -19.99 -9.22 8.55
N ASN A 271 -21.24 -8.73 8.57
CA ASN A 271 -22.43 -9.53 8.32
C ASN A 271 -22.86 -9.58 6.85
N THR A 272 -22.21 -8.79 6.01
CA THR A 272 -22.46 -8.74 4.56
C THR A 272 -21.18 -9.05 3.81
N GLY A 273 -21.29 -9.49 2.56
CA GLY A 273 -20.14 -9.66 1.70
C GLY A 273 -19.41 -8.34 1.47
N GLN A 274 -18.08 -8.39 1.51
CA GLN A 274 -17.24 -7.25 1.18
C GLN A 274 -17.00 -7.20 -0.33
N ARG A 275 -17.17 -6.03 -0.89
CA ARG A 275 -16.79 -5.75 -2.28
C ARG A 275 -15.27 -5.55 -2.34
N MET A 276 -14.64 -6.14 -3.35
CA MET A 276 -13.16 -6.20 -3.46
C MET A 276 -12.60 -5.06 -4.31
N TRP A 277 -12.92 -3.81 -3.95
CA TRP A 277 -12.46 -2.64 -4.70
C TRP A 277 -10.94 -2.52 -4.71
N ASP A 278 -10.31 -2.57 -3.55
CA ASP A 278 -8.87 -2.35 -3.36
C ASP A 278 -8.03 -3.47 -3.97
N ALA A 279 -8.53 -4.71 -3.90
CA ALA A 279 -7.87 -5.84 -4.50
C ALA A 279 -7.71 -5.69 -6.02
N MET A 280 -8.67 -5.04 -6.71
CA MET A 280 -8.58 -4.80 -8.16
C MET A 280 -7.40 -3.91 -8.50
N VAL A 281 -7.12 -2.91 -7.68
CA VAL A 281 -5.98 -2.00 -7.87
C VAL A 281 -4.66 -2.74 -7.67
N ALA A 282 -4.56 -3.55 -6.63
CA ALA A 282 -3.36 -4.35 -6.33
C ALA A 282 -3.06 -5.37 -7.44
N ILE A 283 -4.10 -6.08 -7.94
CA ILE A 283 -3.96 -7.01 -9.06
C ILE A 283 -3.45 -6.28 -10.31
N HIS A 284 -4.07 -5.14 -10.65
CA HIS A 284 -3.70 -4.40 -11.86
C HIS A 284 -2.25 -3.90 -11.81
N ALA A 285 -1.84 -3.34 -10.68
CA ALA A 285 -0.48 -2.80 -10.52
C ALA A 285 0.61 -3.88 -10.69
N VAL A 286 0.31 -5.14 -10.34
CA VAL A 286 1.28 -6.24 -10.41
C VAL A 286 1.14 -7.05 -11.70
N GLU A 287 -0.07 -7.33 -12.17
CA GLU A 287 -0.31 -8.21 -13.31
C GLU A 287 -0.46 -7.47 -14.65
N GLY A 288 -0.62 -6.15 -14.61
CA GLY A 288 -0.79 -5.29 -15.80
C GLY A 288 -2.16 -5.40 -16.44
N ASP A 289 -2.28 -4.80 -17.62
CA ASP A 289 -3.55 -4.59 -18.32
C ASP A 289 -4.24 -5.89 -18.79
N SER A 290 -3.53 -7.02 -18.83
CA SER A 290 -4.05 -8.26 -19.46
C SER A 290 -5.34 -8.80 -18.84
N GLN A 291 -5.66 -8.42 -17.62
CA GLN A 291 -6.83 -8.86 -16.87
C GLN A 291 -7.97 -7.83 -16.87
N PHE A 292 -7.71 -6.62 -17.41
CA PHE A 292 -8.63 -5.50 -17.32
C PHE A 292 -8.92 -4.89 -18.69
N SER A 293 -10.18 -4.59 -18.95
CA SER A 293 -10.55 -3.70 -20.04
C SER A 293 -10.41 -2.25 -19.55
N LEU A 294 -9.81 -1.39 -20.36
CA LEU A 294 -9.58 0.00 -20.02
C LEU A 294 -10.31 0.93 -20.98
N SER A 295 -10.68 2.11 -20.46
CA SER A 295 -11.15 3.22 -21.31
C SER A 295 -10.07 3.64 -22.31
N GLU A 296 -10.44 4.43 -23.28
CA GLU A 296 -9.47 5.25 -24.02
C GLU A 296 -8.73 6.20 -23.08
N ARG A 297 -7.65 6.83 -23.56
CA ARG A 297 -6.94 7.87 -22.80
C ARG A 297 -7.80 9.12 -22.66
N GLY A 298 -7.66 9.80 -21.53
CA GLY A 298 -8.41 11.01 -21.26
C GLY A 298 -7.81 11.82 -20.11
N ILE A 299 -8.56 12.82 -19.72
CA ILE A 299 -8.28 13.69 -18.57
C ILE A 299 -9.40 13.49 -17.58
N VAL A 300 -9.05 13.31 -16.30
CA VAL A 300 -10.00 13.26 -15.19
C VAL A 300 -9.93 14.58 -14.42
N GLN A 301 -11.08 15.18 -14.18
CA GLN A 301 -11.25 16.36 -13.35
C GLN A 301 -12.12 16.02 -12.15
N LEU A 302 -11.81 16.61 -11.00
CA LEU A 302 -12.61 16.53 -9.79
C LEU A 302 -13.38 17.82 -9.60
N THR A 303 -14.70 17.72 -9.37
CA THR A 303 -15.55 18.88 -9.03
C THR A 303 -15.44 19.23 -7.55
N ASP A 304 -16.04 20.35 -7.15
CA ASP A 304 -16.12 20.76 -5.75
C ASP A 304 -16.96 19.79 -4.90
N ASP A 305 -17.88 19.06 -5.53
CA ASP A 305 -18.75 18.06 -4.90
C ASP A 305 -18.16 16.63 -5.00
N ALA A 306 -16.87 16.49 -5.30
CA ALA A 306 -16.14 15.25 -5.43
C ALA A 306 -16.60 14.34 -6.61
N GLU A 307 -17.33 14.85 -7.57
CA GLU A 307 -17.65 14.12 -8.79
C GLU A 307 -16.43 14.06 -9.71
N THR A 308 -16.22 12.91 -10.36
CA THR A 308 -15.16 12.71 -11.33
C THR A 308 -15.70 12.83 -12.76
N ILE A 309 -15.11 13.73 -13.54
CA ILE A 309 -15.47 13.97 -14.94
C ILE A 309 -14.34 13.48 -15.84
N PHE A 310 -14.63 12.48 -16.66
CA PHE A 310 -13.70 12.00 -17.67
C PHE A 310 -13.95 12.66 -19.02
N THR A 311 -12.90 13.21 -19.60
CA THR A 311 -12.93 13.78 -20.96
C THR A 311 -11.94 13.01 -21.85
N PRO A 312 -12.41 12.32 -22.91
CA PRO A 312 -11.51 11.64 -23.85
C PRO A 312 -10.49 12.60 -24.45
N SER A 313 -9.23 12.19 -24.45
CA SER A 313 -8.13 13.01 -24.99
C SER A 313 -6.90 12.16 -25.27
N SER A 314 -6.39 12.20 -26.49
CA SER A 314 -5.20 11.44 -26.87
C SER A 314 -3.90 11.91 -26.17
N ILE A 315 -3.92 13.11 -25.60
CA ILE A 315 -2.81 13.67 -24.81
C ILE A 315 -3.03 13.53 -23.30
N GLY A 316 -4.18 12.95 -22.89
CA GLY A 316 -4.47 12.70 -21.48
C GLY A 316 -3.60 11.58 -20.91
N ASN A 317 -3.36 11.64 -19.62
CA ASN A 317 -2.61 10.63 -18.87
C ASN A 317 -3.47 9.69 -18.05
N CYS A 318 -4.80 9.80 -18.13
CA CYS A 318 -5.74 9.04 -17.35
C CYS A 318 -6.42 7.94 -18.19
N ARG A 319 -6.63 6.79 -17.57
CA ARG A 319 -7.56 5.73 -18.02
C ARG A 319 -8.29 5.18 -16.81
N TYR A 320 -9.42 4.54 -17.02
CA TYR A 320 -10.11 3.82 -15.97
C TYR A 320 -10.47 2.41 -16.42
N GLN A 321 -10.56 1.50 -15.44
CA GLN A 321 -10.99 0.13 -15.66
C GLN A 321 -12.50 0.12 -16.01
N LEU A 322 -12.86 -0.73 -16.94
CA LEU A 322 -14.25 -1.00 -17.28
C LEU A 322 -14.73 -2.23 -16.49
N PRO A 323 -15.96 -2.24 -15.96
CA PRO A 323 -16.49 -3.40 -15.26
C PRO A 323 -16.52 -4.61 -16.18
N GLY A 324 -16.06 -5.75 -15.65
CA GLY A 324 -16.13 -7.04 -16.34
C GLY A 324 -17.50 -7.71 -16.19
N ASP A 325 -17.69 -8.79 -16.90
CA ASP A 325 -18.86 -9.64 -16.76
C ASP A 325 -18.80 -10.54 -15.51
N ALA A 326 -19.86 -11.32 -15.27
CA ALA A 326 -19.93 -12.21 -14.11
C ALA A 326 -18.81 -13.29 -14.12
N ALA A 327 -18.35 -13.72 -15.29
CA ALA A 327 -17.26 -14.70 -15.39
C ALA A 327 -15.92 -14.07 -14.99
N TRP A 328 -15.68 -12.83 -15.41
CA TRP A 328 -14.52 -12.06 -14.98
C TRP A 328 -14.54 -11.80 -13.47
N ALA A 329 -15.69 -11.38 -12.91
CA ALA A 329 -15.83 -11.13 -11.47
C ALA A 329 -15.54 -12.39 -10.64
N ALA A 330 -16.06 -13.55 -11.07
CA ALA A 330 -15.79 -14.83 -10.43
C ALA A 330 -14.29 -15.22 -10.51
N ALA A 331 -13.63 -14.95 -11.64
CA ALA A 331 -12.20 -15.20 -11.79
C ALA A 331 -11.36 -14.30 -10.89
N MET A 332 -11.72 -13.01 -10.73
CA MET A 332 -11.06 -12.08 -9.81
C MET A 332 -11.25 -12.54 -8.36
N LEU A 333 -12.46 -12.90 -7.96
CA LEU A 333 -12.73 -13.42 -6.62
C LEU A 333 -11.90 -14.69 -6.34
N GLU A 334 -11.86 -15.67 -7.25
CA GLU A 334 -11.10 -16.89 -7.02
C GLU A 334 -9.59 -16.62 -6.93
N ARG A 335 -9.08 -15.59 -7.59
CA ARG A 335 -7.70 -15.13 -7.46
C ARG A 335 -7.40 -14.62 -6.05
N ILE A 336 -8.27 -13.77 -5.49
CA ILE A 336 -8.16 -13.27 -4.12
C ILE A 336 -8.25 -14.44 -3.14
N ARG A 337 -9.24 -15.32 -3.30
CA ARG A 337 -9.44 -16.50 -2.46
C ARG A 337 -8.25 -17.46 -2.51
N THR A 338 -7.59 -17.59 -3.65
CA THR A 338 -6.39 -18.42 -3.80
C THR A 338 -5.28 -17.94 -2.86
N PHE A 339 -5.03 -16.64 -2.76
CA PHE A 339 -4.06 -16.08 -1.84
C PHE A 339 -4.48 -16.27 -0.38
N ASN A 340 -5.73 -15.99 -0.04
CA ASN A 340 -6.23 -16.11 1.32
C ASN A 340 -6.25 -17.57 1.84
N LYS A 341 -6.31 -18.56 0.94
CA LYS A 341 -6.18 -20.00 1.28
C LYS A 341 -4.72 -20.44 1.53
N MET A 342 -3.74 -19.66 1.09
CA MET A 342 -2.33 -20.02 1.24
C MET A 342 -1.90 -19.93 2.70
N ARG A 343 -1.27 -20.98 3.20
CA ARG A 343 -0.70 -20.96 4.55
C ARG A 343 0.49 -20.02 4.61
N VAL A 344 0.67 -19.40 5.76
CA VAL A 344 1.88 -18.69 6.12
C VAL A 344 2.82 -19.70 6.76
N GLU A 345 4.06 -19.82 6.26
CA GLU A 345 5.09 -20.73 6.78
C GLU A 345 5.79 -20.18 8.02
#